data_72f016d50e0a4ac78d92c77a0cdd6a28
#
_entry.id   72f016d50e0a4ac78d92c77a0cdd6a28
#
_cell.length_a   1.000
_cell.length_b   1.000
_cell.length_c   1.000
_cell.angle_alpha   90.00
_cell.angle_beta   90.00
_cell.angle_gamma   90.00
#
_symmetry.space_group_name_H-M   'P 1'
#
loop_
_entity.id
_entity.type
_entity.pdbx_description
1 polymer ?
#
loop_
_entity_poly.entity_id
_entity_poly.type
_entity_poly.pdbx_seq_one_letter_code
_entity_poly.pdbx_strand_id
1 'polypeptide(L)'
;RYAYVSAHFEGFTDHILAILDMSETAKPRLAGRWWLPGMWRGGGETPTWRTGKRYALHHALVTGNLAYAAWRDGGLTVIDVTEATKPRIIVHRNSDPPFGGGTHSPLPLPDRNLLVLADEPTSAKCSEGLRYIWMYDVREPGNPVSIATFPQPAEADYCAKGGSFGPHNLHENRPGSFQSSRLIFATYYNAGVRVFDIENPFQPRE
;
A
#
# COMPACT_ATOMS: atom_id res chain seq x y z
N ARG A 1 17.43 9.23 8.02
CA ARG A 1 18.48 9.41 7.02
C ARG A 1 18.00 9.11 5.61
N TYR A 2 17.08 8.16 5.40
CA TYR A 2 16.60 7.77 4.08
C TYR A 2 15.14 8.19 3.84
N ALA A 3 14.83 8.56 2.59
CA ALA A 3 13.47 8.71 2.10
C ALA A 3 13.14 7.55 1.14
N TYR A 4 11.96 6.98 1.30
CA TYR A 4 11.44 5.88 0.47
C TYR A 4 10.33 6.45 -0.40
N VAL A 5 10.55 6.48 -1.70
CA VAL A 5 9.67 7.20 -2.61
C VAL A 5 9.25 6.34 -3.79
N SER A 6 8.06 6.58 -4.28
CA SER A 6 7.59 6.07 -5.56
C SER A 6 8.15 6.98 -6.67
N ALA A 7 8.94 6.42 -7.57
CA ALA A 7 9.58 7.18 -8.64
C ALA A 7 9.64 6.37 -9.94
N HIS A 8 9.44 7.06 -11.06
CA HIS A 8 9.59 6.48 -12.38
C HIS A 8 11.02 6.71 -12.91
N PHE A 9 11.62 5.66 -13.45
CA PHE A 9 12.94 5.72 -14.09
C PHE A 9 12.82 5.19 -15.51
N GLU A 10 13.65 5.71 -16.41
CA GLU A 10 13.75 5.22 -17.77
C GLU A 10 14.07 3.71 -17.79
N GLY A 11 13.46 2.99 -18.72
CA GLY A 11 13.58 1.55 -18.86
C GLY A 11 12.66 0.72 -17.97
N PHE A 12 11.95 1.32 -17.01
CA PHE A 12 10.92 0.63 -16.22
C PHE A 12 9.53 0.79 -16.82
N THR A 13 8.66 -0.17 -16.56
CA THR A 13 7.26 -0.12 -17.03
C THR A 13 6.45 0.97 -16.33
N ASP A 14 6.76 1.26 -15.05
CA ASP A 14 6.07 2.25 -14.22
C ASP A 14 6.93 2.58 -12.97
N HIS A 15 6.34 3.20 -11.97
CA HIS A 15 6.99 3.62 -10.72
C HIS A 15 7.52 2.43 -9.91
N ILE A 16 8.73 2.59 -9.39
CA ILE A 16 9.42 1.63 -8.53
C ILE A 16 9.76 2.26 -7.18
N LEU A 17 10.23 1.46 -6.23
CA LEU A 17 10.78 1.97 -4.98
C LEU A 17 12.16 2.55 -5.21
N ALA A 18 12.31 3.85 -4.94
CA ALA A 18 13.60 4.51 -4.85
C ALA A 18 13.89 4.86 -3.38
N ILE A 19 15.12 4.62 -2.96
CA ILE A 19 15.62 4.95 -1.62
C ILE A 19 16.64 6.06 -1.78
N LEU A 20 16.34 7.22 -1.21
CA LEU A 20 17.21 8.39 -1.30
C LEU A 20 17.95 8.60 0.02
N ASP A 21 19.26 8.78 -0.05
CA ASP A 21 20.05 9.27 1.08
C ASP A 21 19.79 10.77 1.24
N MET A 22 19.23 11.15 2.39
CA MET A 22 18.87 12.50 2.78
C MET A 22 19.89 13.12 3.74
N SER A 23 21.11 12.60 3.83
CA SER A 23 22.15 13.13 4.72
C SER A 23 22.44 14.61 4.43
N GLU A 24 22.37 14.99 3.16
CA GLU A 24 22.33 16.37 2.68
C GLU A 24 20.95 16.64 2.08
N THR A 25 20.03 17.20 2.86
CA THR A 25 18.62 17.39 2.43
C THR A 25 18.46 18.24 1.17
N ALA A 26 19.41 19.17 0.92
CA ALA A 26 19.43 20.00 -0.30
C ALA A 26 19.97 19.25 -1.54
N LYS A 27 20.59 18.09 -1.36
CA LYS A 27 21.20 17.28 -2.43
C LYS A 27 20.95 15.79 -2.19
N PRO A 28 19.70 15.33 -2.24
CA PRO A 28 19.39 13.92 -2.04
C PRO A 28 20.08 13.06 -3.11
N ARG A 29 20.58 11.90 -2.71
CA ARG A 29 21.28 10.96 -3.60
C ARG A 29 20.55 9.63 -3.64
N LEU A 30 20.45 9.03 -4.80
CA LEU A 30 19.91 7.68 -4.94
C LEU A 30 20.84 6.69 -4.23
N ALA A 31 20.32 6.02 -3.19
CA ALA A 31 21.03 5.00 -2.42
C ALA A 31 20.70 3.59 -2.94
N GLY A 32 19.42 3.32 -3.21
CA GLY A 32 18.97 2.01 -3.65
C GLY A 32 17.66 2.06 -4.42
N ARG A 33 17.33 0.94 -5.07
CA ARG A 33 16.07 0.74 -5.80
C ARG A 33 15.56 -0.68 -5.60
N TRP A 34 14.25 -0.84 -5.65
CA TRP A 34 13.63 -2.15 -5.70
C TRP A 34 12.36 -2.11 -6.55
N TRP A 35 12.05 -3.20 -7.26
CA TRP A 35 10.90 -3.32 -8.14
C TRP A 35 10.39 -4.75 -8.21
N LEU A 36 9.15 -4.93 -8.62
CA LEU A 36 8.59 -6.26 -8.88
C LEU A 36 9.20 -6.85 -10.16
N PRO A 37 9.51 -8.15 -10.19
CA PRO A 37 10.00 -8.83 -11.39
C PRO A 37 9.10 -8.59 -12.60
N GLY A 38 9.68 -8.32 -13.74
CA GLY A 38 8.99 -7.97 -14.99
C GLY A 38 8.83 -6.47 -15.23
N MET A 39 9.22 -5.62 -14.28
CA MET A 39 9.10 -4.17 -14.45
C MET A 39 10.29 -3.54 -15.18
N TRP A 40 11.48 -4.15 -15.17
CA TRP A 40 12.67 -3.55 -15.78
C TRP A 40 12.88 -3.99 -17.22
N ARG A 41 12.19 -3.35 -18.15
CA ARG A 41 12.33 -3.60 -19.60
C ARG A 41 13.71 -3.28 -20.13
N GLY A 42 14.34 -2.21 -19.63
CA GLY A 42 15.71 -1.83 -20.00
C GLY A 42 16.75 -2.89 -19.66
N GLY A 43 16.47 -3.76 -18.70
CA GLY A 43 17.28 -4.94 -18.36
C GLY A 43 16.82 -6.25 -19.00
N GLY A 44 15.85 -6.20 -19.92
CA GLY A 44 15.34 -7.38 -20.63
C GLY A 44 14.23 -8.12 -19.89
N GLU A 45 13.71 -7.60 -18.77
CA GLU A 45 12.56 -8.21 -18.10
C GLU A 45 11.28 -8.05 -18.92
N THR A 46 10.42 -9.07 -18.86
CA THR A 46 9.09 -9.06 -19.49
C THR A 46 8.02 -9.11 -18.40
N PRO A 47 6.98 -8.25 -18.49
CA PRO A 47 5.85 -8.31 -17.57
C PRO A 47 5.20 -9.70 -17.51
N THR A 48 4.99 -10.21 -16.31
CA THR A 48 4.38 -11.53 -16.06
C THR A 48 2.90 -11.44 -15.68
N TRP A 49 2.38 -10.22 -15.49
CA TRP A 49 0.98 -9.97 -15.14
C TRP A 49 0.08 -9.85 -16.35
N ARG A 50 -1.22 -10.01 -16.13
CA ARG A 50 -2.24 -9.97 -17.18
C ARG A 50 -2.30 -8.58 -17.86
N THR A 51 -2.58 -8.57 -19.15
CA THR A 51 -2.86 -7.33 -19.90
C THR A 51 -3.97 -6.52 -19.21
N GLY A 52 -3.81 -5.21 -19.15
CA GLY A 52 -4.73 -4.29 -18.50
C GLY A 52 -4.49 -4.11 -17.00
N LYS A 53 -3.56 -4.86 -16.40
CA LYS A 53 -3.16 -4.68 -15.00
C LYS A 53 -1.95 -3.76 -14.90
N ARG A 54 -1.93 -2.93 -13.86
CA ARG A 54 -0.90 -1.95 -13.59
C ARG A 54 -0.08 -2.34 -12.36
N TYR A 55 1.16 -2.78 -12.57
CA TYR A 55 2.12 -2.99 -11.51
C TYR A 55 2.98 -1.74 -11.38
N ALA A 56 2.76 -1.00 -10.31
CA ALA A 56 3.45 0.25 -10.02
C ALA A 56 3.48 0.48 -8.52
N LEU A 57 4.63 0.86 -7.97
CA LEU A 57 4.66 1.30 -6.59
C LEU A 57 3.79 2.55 -6.44
N HIS A 58 2.84 2.50 -5.51
CA HIS A 58 2.09 3.67 -5.10
C HIS A 58 2.67 4.27 -3.83
N HIS A 59 2.74 3.48 -2.77
CA HIS A 59 3.15 3.96 -1.46
C HIS A 59 4.00 2.92 -0.74
N ALA A 60 4.99 3.39 0.03
CA ALA A 60 5.78 2.53 0.91
C ALA A 60 5.97 3.21 2.27
N LEU A 61 5.60 2.53 3.34
CA LEU A 61 5.88 2.96 4.71
C LEU A 61 6.89 2.02 5.36
N VAL A 62 7.84 2.63 6.06
CA VAL A 62 8.93 1.91 6.71
C VAL A 62 8.77 2.00 8.22
N THR A 63 8.86 0.86 8.87
CA THR A 63 8.97 0.75 10.33
C THR A 63 10.10 -0.20 10.69
N GLY A 64 11.00 0.25 11.56
CA GLY A 64 12.25 -0.48 11.78
C GLY A 64 13.03 -0.68 10.48
N ASN A 65 13.33 -1.91 10.15
CA ASN A 65 14.06 -2.30 8.94
C ASN A 65 13.14 -2.88 7.84
N LEU A 66 11.83 -2.74 7.97
CA LEU A 66 10.86 -3.30 7.04
C LEU A 66 10.13 -2.18 6.28
N ALA A 67 10.15 -2.25 4.97
CA ALA A 67 9.30 -1.45 4.09
C ALA A 67 8.07 -2.27 3.66
N TYR A 68 6.90 -1.79 4.02
CA TYR A 68 5.62 -2.29 3.52
C TYR A 68 5.25 -1.47 2.29
N ALA A 69 5.20 -2.09 1.14
CA ALA A 69 5.07 -1.38 -0.13
C ALA A 69 3.86 -1.88 -0.93
N ALA A 70 3.03 -0.95 -1.37
CA ALA A 70 1.79 -1.16 -2.10
C ALA A 70 1.99 -0.93 -3.60
N TRP A 71 1.67 -1.91 -4.43
CA TRP A 71 2.03 -1.98 -5.85
C TRP A 71 0.82 -1.97 -6.79
N ARG A 72 -0.19 -1.23 -6.50
CA ARG A 72 -1.42 -1.20 -7.33
C ARG A 72 -1.97 -2.64 -7.53
N ASP A 73 -2.12 -3.08 -8.76
CA ASP A 73 -2.55 -4.47 -9.06
C ASP A 73 -1.48 -5.53 -8.74
N GLY A 74 -0.28 -5.09 -8.38
CA GLY A 74 0.81 -5.96 -7.93
C GLY A 74 0.74 -6.36 -6.45
N GLY A 75 -0.19 -5.78 -5.67
CA GLY A 75 -0.41 -6.15 -4.28
C GLY A 75 0.60 -5.57 -3.30
N LEU A 76 0.92 -6.32 -2.25
CA LEU A 76 1.79 -5.94 -1.13
C LEU A 76 3.14 -6.64 -1.22
N THR A 77 4.22 -5.91 -0.96
CA THR A 77 5.51 -6.53 -0.62
C THR A 77 5.99 -6.08 0.75
N VAL A 78 6.67 -6.98 1.45
CA VAL A 78 7.50 -6.66 2.61
C VAL A 78 8.95 -6.78 2.17
N ILE A 79 9.71 -5.71 2.37
CA ILE A 79 11.09 -5.59 1.89
C ILE A 79 11.99 -5.27 3.09
N ASP A 80 13.06 -6.05 3.26
CA ASP A 80 14.14 -5.73 4.19
C ASP A 80 14.97 -4.57 3.62
N VAL A 81 15.02 -3.48 4.36
CA VAL A 81 15.75 -2.25 4.03
C VAL A 81 16.87 -1.95 5.04
N THR A 82 17.32 -2.97 5.79
CA THR A 82 18.47 -2.87 6.71
C THR A 82 19.67 -2.26 6.00
N GLU A 83 19.95 -2.72 4.79
CA GLU A 83 20.93 -2.13 3.90
C GLU A 83 20.22 -1.39 2.76
N ALA A 84 20.07 -0.06 2.91
CA ALA A 84 19.32 0.76 1.96
C ALA A 84 19.85 0.68 0.51
N THR A 85 21.12 0.32 0.32
CA THR A 85 21.75 0.15 -1.01
C THR A 85 21.43 -1.20 -1.64
N LYS A 86 20.94 -2.18 -0.85
CA LYS A 86 20.64 -3.54 -1.28
C LYS A 86 19.33 -4.05 -0.67
N PRO A 87 18.21 -3.38 -0.92
CA PRO A 87 16.92 -3.81 -0.40
C PRO A 87 16.57 -5.22 -0.90
N ARG A 88 16.00 -6.07 -0.01
CA ARG A 88 15.71 -7.48 -0.30
C ARG A 88 14.26 -7.79 -0.04
N ILE A 89 13.61 -8.48 -0.97
CA ILE A 89 12.26 -8.98 -0.77
C ILE A 89 12.24 -10.04 0.36
N ILE A 90 11.29 -9.90 1.27
CA ILE A 90 10.95 -10.92 2.25
C ILE A 90 9.77 -11.74 1.74
N VAL A 91 8.70 -11.05 1.32
CA VAL A 91 7.50 -11.71 0.80
C VAL A 91 6.74 -10.79 -0.16
N HIS A 92 6.06 -11.40 -1.12
CA HIS A 92 5.08 -10.78 -2.00
C HIS A 92 3.73 -11.44 -1.80
N ARG A 93 2.68 -10.65 -1.59
CA ARG A 93 1.28 -11.08 -1.49
C ARG A 93 0.44 -10.28 -2.47
N ASN A 94 -0.29 -10.97 -3.31
CA ASN A 94 -1.21 -10.34 -4.25
C ASN A 94 -2.58 -11.01 -4.13
N SER A 95 -3.61 -10.20 -3.91
CA SER A 95 -5.01 -10.64 -3.83
C SER A 95 -5.75 -10.53 -5.17
N ASP A 96 -5.10 -10.08 -6.23
CA ASP A 96 -5.67 -9.97 -7.59
C ASP A 96 -5.13 -11.08 -8.52
N PRO A 97 -5.94 -12.09 -8.90
CA PRO A 97 -7.30 -12.37 -8.47
C PRO A 97 -7.37 -13.04 -7.08
N PRO A 98 -8.57 -13.21 -6.49
CA PRO A 98 -9.92 -12.94 -7.02
C PRO A 98 -10.42 -11.51 -6.80
N PHE A 99 -9.72 -10.72 -5.97
CA PHE A 99 -10.08 -9.33 -5.73
C PHE A 99 -9.53 -8.42 -6.85
N GLY A 100 -9.95 -7.17 -6.86
CA GLY A 100 -9.71 -6.31 -8.00
C GLY A 100 -8.32 -5.65 -8.06
N GLY A 101 -7.46 -5.82 -7.06
CA GLY A 101 -6.18 -5.10 -6.97
C GLY A 101 -6.34 -3.65 -6.52
N GLY A 102 -5.46 -2.76 -6.98
CA GLY A 102 -5.48 -1.35 -6.58
C GLY A 102 -4.82 -1.09 -5.23
N THR A 103 -3.95 -1.96 -4.76
CA THR A 103 -3.25 -1.83 -3.46
C THR A 103 -2.50 -0.50 -3.38
N HIS A 104 -2.86 0.31 -2.36
CA HIS A 104 -2.56 1.73 -2.33
C HIS A 104 -1.80 2.19 -1.09
N SER A 105 -2.41 2.10 0.08
CA SER A 105 -1.88 2.67 1.32
C SER A 105 -1.63 1.58 2.37
N PRO A 106 -0.37 1.23 2.65
CA PRO A 106 -0.02 0.35 3.76
C PRO A 106 0.18 1.20 5.01
N LEU A 107 -0.44 0.83 6.14
CA LEU A 107 -0.27 1.47 7.43
C LEU A 107 0.20 0.43 8.47
N PRO A 108 1.50 0.31 8.71
CA PRO A 108 2.00 -0.58 9.76
C PRO A 108 1.68 -0.02 11.16
N LEU A 109 1.29 -0.92 12.06
CA LEU A 109 1.04 -0.68 13.48
C LEU A 109 1.98 -1.58 14.29
N PRO A 110 3.26 -1.20 14.44
CA PRO A 110 4.31 -2.09 14.94
C PRO A 110 4.10 -2.52 16.40
N ASP A 111 3.50 -1.67 17.23
CA ASP A 111 3.15 -1.95 18.63
C ASP A 111 2.10 -3.08 18.78
N ARG A 112 1.38 -3.38 17.71
CA ARG A 112 0.37 -4.43 17.66
C ARG A 112 0.70 -5.57 16.70
N ASN A 113 1.82 -5.49 15.99
CA ASN A 113 2.18 -6.42 14.91
C ASN A 113 1.08 -6.55 13.85
N LEU A 114 0.44 -5.43 13.52
CA LEU A 114 -0.62 -5.35 12.52
C LEU A 114 -0.21 -4.47 11.35
N LEU A 115 -0.83 -4.72 10.20
CA LEU A 115 -0.77 -3.87 9.03
C LEU A 115 -2.19 -3.64 8.51
N VAL A 116 -2.57 -2.38 8.35
CA VAL A 116 -3.78 -2.01 7.64
C VAL A 116 -3.41 -1.67 6.20
N LEU A 117 -4.11 -2.25 5.23
CA LEU A 117 -3.81 -2.08 3.82
C LEU A 117 -5.08 -1.67 3.06
N ALA A 118 -5.07 -0.52 2.40
CA ALA A 118 -6.21 -0.07 1.60
C ALA A 118 -5.98 -0.34 0.12
N ASP A 119 -7.01 -0.87 -0.55
CA ASP A 119 -7.09 -0.98 -2.01
C ASP A 119 -7.93 0.18 -2.56
N GLU A 120 -7.45 0.84 -3.59
CA GLU A 120 -8.08 2.01 -4.20
C GLU A 120 -8.87 1.64 -5.46
N PRO A 121 -10.11 2.13 -5.63
CA PRO A 121 -10.77 2.09 -6.93
C PRO A 121 -10.17 3.17 -7.84
N THR A 122 -9.87 2.79 -9.07
CA THR A 122 -9.32 3.71 -10.08
C THR A 122 -10.36 4.16 -11.12
N SER A 123 -11.51 3.48 -11.19
CA SER A 123 -12.62 3.83 -12.09
C SER A 123 -13.82 4.42 -11.36
N ALA A 124 -14.55 5.28 -12.08
CA ALA A 124 -15.75 5.91 -11.56
C ALA A 124 -16.96 4.97 -11.52
N LYS A 125 -17.99 5.35 -10.74
CA LYS A 125 -19.31 4.69 -10.69
C LYS A 125 -19.24 3.20 -10.34
N CYS A 126 -18.30 2.80 -9.49
CA CYS A 126 -18.15 1.42 -9.01
C CYS A 126 -17.97 0.36 -10.12
N SER A 127 -17.47 0.75 -11.29
CA SER A 127 -17.34 -0.15 -12.44
C SER A 127 -16.30 -1.27 -12.25
N GLU A 128 -15.41 -1.14 -11.25
CA GLU A 128 -14.36 -2.12 -10.95
C GLU A 128 -14.76 -3.13 -9.86
N GLY A 129 -15.94 -3.02 -9.29
CA GLY A 129 -16.35 -3.75 -8.10
C GLY A 129 -15.77 -3.14 -6.80
N LEU A 130 -16.02 -3.80 -5.69
CA LEU A 130 -15.63 -3.30 -4.38
C LEU A 130 -14.12 -3.41 -4.16
N ARG A 131 -13.60 -2.39 -3.47
CA ARG A 131 -12.24 -2.35 -2.92
C ARG A 131 -12.33 -2.41 -1.40
N TYR A 132 -11.30 -2.94 -0.76
CA TYR A 132 -11.32 -3.25 0.67
C TYR A 132 -10.21 -2.54 1.41
N ILE A 133 -10.43 -2.32 2.69
CA ILE A 133 -9.37 -2.15 3.67
C ILE A 133 -9.18 -3.51 4.35
N TRP A 134 -7.96 -3.96 4.37
CA TRP A 134 -7.55 -5.25 4.92
C TRP A 134 -6.85 -5.07 6.25
N MET A 135 -7.09 -5.96 7.20
CA MET A 135 -6.28 -6.13 8.38
C MET A 135 -5.39 -7.35 8.22
N TYR A 136 -4.09 -7.15 8.34
CA TYR A 136 -3.10 -8.23 8.34
C TYR A 136 -2.44 -8.37 9.70
N ASP A 137 -2.24 -9.62 10.14
CA ASP A 137 -1.27 -9.99 11.16
C ASP A 137 0.11 -10.10 10.49
N VAL A 138 1.09 -9.37 11.02
CA VAL A 138 2.46 -9.30 10.48
C VAL A 138 3.51 -9.67 11.52
N ARG A 139 3.14 -10.45 12.56
CA ARG A 139 4.10 -10.99 13.54
C ARG A 139 5.23 -11.74 12.86
N GLU A 140 4.92 -12.43 11.77
CA GLU A 140 5.87 -13.07 10.89
C GLU A 140 5.94 -12.31 9.57
N PRO A 141 6.94 -11.41 9.40
CA PRO A 141 7.02 -10.58 8.20
C PRO A 141 7.08 -11.36 6.89
N GLY A 142 7.57 -12.60 6.92
CA GLY A 142 7.58 -13.52 5.78
C GLY A 142 6.23 -14.18 5.48
N ASN A 143 5.26 -14.04 6.38
CA ASN A 143 3.94 -14.64 6.24
C ASN A 143 2.82 -13.71 6.74
N PRO A 144 2.62 -12.53 6.13
CA PRO A 144 1.48 -11.68 6.45
C PRO A 144 0.17 -12.42 6.16
N VAL A 145 -0.71 -12.49 7.15
CA VAL A 145 -2.00 -13.19 7.07
C VAL A 145 -3.14 -12.18 7.17
N SER A 146 -4.02 -12.13 6.18
CA SER A 146 -5.26 -11.34 6.27
C SER A 146 -6.19 -11.96 7.31
N ILE A 147 -6.54 -11.20 8.36
CA ILE A 147 -7.36 -11.66 9.48
C ILE A 147 -8.75 -11.03 9.49
N ALA A 148 -8.95 -9.92 8.77
CA ALA A 148 -10.24 -9.26 8.61
C ALA A 148 -10.24 -8.32 7.42
N THR A 149 -11.44 -7.92 6.99
CA THR A 149 -11.69 -6.72 6.19
C THR A 149 -12.49 -5.72 7.01
N PHE A 150 -12.34 -4.45 6.71
CA PHE A 150 -13.13 -3.39 7.33
C PHE A 150 -14.53 -3.36 6.75
N PRO A 151 -15.56 -2.94 7.54
CA PRO A 151 -16.91 -2.79 7.03
C PRO A 151 -16.94 -1.76 5.90
N GLN A 152 -17.78 -2.03 4.89
CA GLN A 152 -18.07 -1.06 3.84
C GLN A 152 -19.10 -0.06 4.37
N PRO A 153 -19.00 1.23 4.02
CA PRO A 153 -20.05 2.19 4.34
C PRO A 153 -21.41 1.71 3.82
N ALA A 154 -22.40 1.57 4.72
CA ALA A 154 -23.68 0.93 4.44
C ALA A 154 -24.76 1.89 3.90
N GLU A 155 -24.45 3.18 3.78
CA GLU A 155 -25.41 4.19 3.36
C GLU A 155 -25.61 4.18 1.86
N ALA A 156 -26.71 4.82 1.46
CA ALA A 156 -27.23 5.02 0.11
C ALA A 156 -26.21 4.99 -1.04
N ASP A 157 -26.69 4.66 -2.19
CA ASP A 157 -26.04 4.51 -3.50
C ASP A 157 -24.93 5.55 -3.81
N TYR A 158 -23.76 5.38 -3.20
CA TYR A 158 -22.58 6.19 -3.50
C TYR A 158 -22.16 6.09 -4.97
N CYS A 159 -22.46 4.99 -5.64
CA CYS A 159 -22.15 4.79 -7.05
C CYS A 159 -22.96 5.71 -7.95
N ALA A 160 -24.21 6.02 -7.57
CA ALA A 160 -25.08 6.96 -8.30
C ALA A 160 -24.63 8.42 -8.17
N LYS A 161 -23.90 8.77 -7.12
CA LYS A 161 -23.37 10.13 -6.94
C LYS A 161 -22.32 10.53 -7.98
N GLY A 162 -21.86 9.59 -8.79
CA GLY A 162 -20.72 9.78 -9.71
C GLY A 162 -19.39 9.79 -8.97
N GLY A 163 -18.28 9.92 -9.71
CA GLY A 163 -16.94 9.80 -9.14
C GLY A 163 -16.63 8.37 -8.69
N SER A 164 -15.67 8.22 -7.80
CA SER A 164 -15.23 6.93 -7.26
C SER A 164 -15.83 6.65 -5.89
N PHE A 165 -16.01 5.36 -5.56
CA PHE A 165 -16.41 4.89 -4.25
C PHE A 165 -15.50 3.75 -3.81
N GLY A 166 -14.91 3.88 -2.64
CA GLY A 166 -14.02 2.91 -2.03
C GLY A 166 -12.94 3.59 -1.19
N PRO A 167 -12.11 2.81 -0.50
CA PRO A 167 -11.03 3.35 0.30
C PRO A 167 -9.96 4.00 -0.59
N HIS A 168 -9.21 4.93 -0.01
CA HIS A 168 -8.11 5.60 -0.67
C HIS A 168 -6.92 5.76 0.27
N ASN A 169 -6.77 6.92 0.92
CA ASN A 169 -5.67 7.13 1.87
C ASN A 169 -6.06 6.70 3.28
N LEU A 170 -5.09 6.13 3.99
CA LEU A 170 -5.12 5.96 5.43
C LEU A 170 -4.34 7.10 6.08
N HIS A 171 -4.81 7.59 7.24
CA HIS A 171 -4.06 8.56 8.03
C HIS A 171 -2.81 7.89 8.63
N GLU A 172 -1.66 8.42 8.33
CA GLU A 172 -0.38 7.88 8.79
C GLU A 172 -0.03 8.40 10.19
N ASN A 173 0.50 7.52 11.03
CA ASN A 173 1.00 7.86 12.37
C ASN A 173 2.36 8.58 12.28
N ARG A 174 2.36 9.85 11.86
CA ARG A 174 3.58 10.64 11.72
C ARG A 174 3.86 11.49 12.98
N PRO A 175 5.13 11.73 13.30
CA PRO A 175 5.46 12.69 14.38
C PRO A 175 4.78 14.05 14.14
N GLY A 176 4.15 14.59 15.19
CA GLY A 176 3.45 15.88 15.11
C GLY A 176 2.01 15.82 14.59
N SER A 177 1.52 14.64 14.15
CA SER A 177 0.11 14.41 13.84
C SER A 177 -0.57 13.60 14.95
N PHE A 178 -1.90 13.52 14.90
CA PHE A 178 -2.63 12.55 15.73
C PHE A 178 -2.15 11.14 15.41
N GLN A 179 -1.88 10.34 16.44
CA GLN A 179 -1.41 8.98 16.29
C GLN A 179 -2.33 8.03 17.05
N SER A 180 -2.66 6.91 16.43
CA SER A 180 -3.47 5.87 17.07
C SER A 180 -3.13 4.49 16.49
N SER A 181 -3.00 3.51 17.36
CA SER A 181 -2.97 2.09 17.00
C SER A 181 -4.34 1.42 17.13
N ARG A 182 -5.38 2.19 17.50
CA ARG A 182 -6.76 1.72 17.66
C ARG A 182 -7.72 2.36 16.67
N LEU A 183 -7.63 3.67 16.43
CA LEU A 183 -8.52 4.37 15.51
C LEU A 183 -7.85 4.55 14.16
N ILE A 184 -8.48 4.04 13.11
CA ILE A 184 -8.03 4.14 11.73
C ILE A 184 -8.92 5.13 10.99
N PHE A 185 -8.31 6.18 10.45
CA PHE A 185 -8.99 7.16 9.61
C PHE A 185 -8.69 6.86 8.14
N ALA A 186 -9.73 6.72 7.35
CA ALA A 186 -9.62 6.43 5.92
C ALA A 186 -10.48 7.39 5.11
N THR A 187 -9.95 7.85 3.99
CA THR A 187 -10.76 8.55 2.98
C THR A 187 -11.46 7.54 2.07
N TYR A 188 -12.71 7.84 1.71
CA TYR A 188 -13.57 6.97 0.91
C TYR A 188 -14.18 7.69 -0.29
N TYR A 189 -13.42 8.57 -0.94
CA TYR A 189 -13.88 9.37 -2.06
C TYR A 189 -15.24 10.04 -1.78
N ASN A 190 -16.28 9.73 -2.57
CA ASN A 190 -17.60 10.34 -2.39
C ASN A 190 -18.35 9.88 -1.12
N ALA A 191 -17.84 8.92 -0.37
CA ALA A 191 -18.34 8.56 0.96
C ALA A 191 -17.60 9.32 2.10
N GLY A 192 -16.67 10.23 1.77
CA GLY A 192 -16.03 11.13 2.73
C GLY A 192 -14.91 10.49 3.54
N VAL A 193 -14.76 10.90 4.79
CA VAL A 193 -13.80 10.36 5.76
C VAL A 193 -14.54 9.40 6.69
N ARG A 194 -13.94 8.24 6.91
CA ARG A 194 -14.44 7.18 7.79
C ARG A 194 -13.48 6.92 8.92
N VAL A 195 -14.01 6.56 10.07
CA VAL A 195 -13.23 6.24 11.26
C VAL A 195 -13.61 4.85 11.73
N PHE A 196 -12.60 4.01 11.92
CA PHE A 196 -12.80 2.63 12.32
C PHE A 196 -12.09 2.35 13.64
N ASP A 197 -12.78 1.67 14.55
CA ASP A 197 -12.20 1.11 15.77
C ASP A 197 -11.70 -0.31 15.49
N ILE A 198 -10.43 -0.52 15.74
CA ILE A 198 -9.75 -1.82 15.59
C ILE A 198 -9.27 -2.37 16.95
N GLU A 199 -9.93 -2.03 18.05
CA GLU A 199 -9.62 -2.62 19.36
C GLU A 199 -9.59 -4.15 19.24
N ASN A 200 -10.62 -4.74 18.62
CA ASN A 200 -10.57 -6.11 18.14
C ASN A 200 -10.17 -6.14 16.66
N PRO A 201 -8.92 -6.54 16.32
CA PRO A 201 -8.44 -6.51 14.93
C PRO A 201 -9.12 -7.57 14.04
N PHE A 202 -9.76 -8.58 14.62
CA PHE A 202 -10.53 -9.58 13.87
C PHE A 202 -11.94 -9.10 13.51
N GLN A 203 -12.38 -7.98 14.08
CA GLN A 203 -13.70 -7.44 13.86
C GLN A 203 -13.69 -5.90 13.92
N PRO A 204 -13.06 -5.25 12.91
CA PRO A 204 -13.09 -3.79 12.80
C PRO A 204 -14.52 -3.26 12.77
N ARG A 205 -14.76 -2.09 13.38
CA ARG A 205 -16.08 -1.43 13.45
C ARG A 205 -15.96 0.01 12.99
N GLU A 206 -16.92 0.50 12.24
CA GLU A 206 -17.08 1.92 11.91
C GLU A 206 -17.76 2.68 13.05
#